data_320207b92fc316bace86627277ce7629
#
_entry.id   320207b92fc316bace86627277ce7629
#
_cell.length_a   1.000
_cell.length_b   1.000
_cell.length_c   1.000
_cell.angle_alpha   90.00
_cell.angle_beta   90.00
_cell.angle_gamma   90.00
#
_symmetry.space_group_name_H-M   'P 1'
#
loop_
_entity.id
_entity.type
_entity.pdbx_description
1 polymer ?
#
loop_
_entity_poly.entity_id
_entity_poly.type
_entity_poly.pdbx_seq_one_letter_code
_entity_poly.pdbx_strand_id
1 'polypeptide(L)'
;MNLIEQIAEYLIERIEKANINSPRGNTGCIVLAFYPDYKLKLPTMVYLASEKIQLKFSRDANGDIAGMAKLTSVSVAIGEALSAYMGGTPLPKDKAIRLGDLFIEAFKAKDCISTFREEGFSDRAITAPYVVTPGPLWGFISDVPISVKDSLLPNTVLHKPESITELNTLGYPAIKRWGSQDEREFPQYIDAPWLRSLNSLNKMKWAINESVYDAMVANTDYFLHKETDLPEAGSMLAVRKAYNNLKKKETKETRGEYAIAVDLWNKKKKVLKARSKNYEFQIIKEKASTLKGYGKPFFQLVDVDYRGRYYIREQFLNYQGGDLARGLLQFGEGKPLTPTGVTWLAIHTANSFNESYAIESIPSWCEYNYKALLESEGLESISVDKMNLNDRVRWLENNYDMVLETALNGEFIKCEKPIVFYACACEWLAWNSCEEGEEVISHLPIPIDGMCNGIQHSAAMSKDAITGAMVGLTKTDVPCDLYIKVAKELVDNLPDWFTPRKIPMKHIRKGITKRATMVRQYAAGTSRIADNMYEDCYTEGFTSKYDIDMFDCTLLSRSVIQAINTVCPR
;
A
#
# COMPACT_ATOMS: atom_id res chain seq x y z
N MET A 1 -6.00 21.96 -29.19
CA MET A 1 -6.51 22.21 -27.81
C MET A 1 -6.49 20.86 -27.08
N ASN A 2 -5.74 20.76 -26.01
CA ASN A 2 -5.66 19.51 -25.25
C ASN A 2 -6.96 19.27 -24.45
N LEU A 3 -7.17 18.09 -23.91
CA LEU A 3 -8.40 17.71 -23.21
C LEU A 3 -8.66 18.56 -21.95
N ILE A 4 -7.60 19.01 -21.26
CA ILE A 4 -7.72 19.93 -20.10
C ILE A 4 -8.34 21.26 -20.56
N GLU A 5 -7.83 21.81 -21.64
CA GLU A 5 -8.33 23.07 -22.20
C GLU A 5 -9.78 22.94 -22.63
N GLN A 6 -10.15 21.83 -23.28
CA GLN A 6 -11.55 21.56 -23.69
C GLN A 6 -12.50 21.44 -22.49
N ILE A 7 -12.06 20.82 -21.40
CA ILE A 7 -12.85 20.70 -20.16
C ILE A 7 -12.91 22.07 -19.46
N ALA A 8 -11.80 22.81 -19.43
CA ALA A 8 -11.77 24.15 -18.83
C ALA A 8 -12.68 25.14 -19.59
N GLU A 9 -12.69 25.11 -20.92
CA GLU A 9 -13.61 25.92 -21.73
C GLU A 9 -15.08 25.57 -21.47
N TYR A 10 -15.42 24.28 -21.42
CA TYR A 10 -16.76 23.84 -21.06
C TYR A 10 -17.18 24.40 -19.69
N LEU A 11 -16.27 24.37 -18.71
CA LEU A 11 -16.54 24.94 -17.38
C LEU A 11 -16.73 26.46 -17.43
N ILE A 12 -15.92 27.19 -18.21
CA ILE A 12 -16.09 28.64 -18.40
C ILE A 12 -17.46 28.95 -18.96
N GLU A 13 -17.86 28.28 -20.04
CA GLU A 13 -19.20 28.49 -20.62
C GLU A 13 -20.33 28.21 -19.62
N ARG A 14 -20.21 27.14 -18.83
CA ARG A 14 -21.20 26.78 -17.80
C ARG A 14 -21.28 27.84 -16.69
N ILE A 15 -20.15 28.39 -16.26
CA ILE A 15 -20.09 29.41 -15.21
C ILE A 15 -20.65 30.74 -15.74
N GLU A 16 -20.30 31.14 -16.96
CA GLU A 16 -20.79 32.39 -17.58
C GLU A 16 -22.29 32.36 -17.89
N LYS A 17 -22.83 31.19 -18.24
CA LYS A 17 -24.29 30.98 -18.46
C LYS A 17 -25.04 30.77 -17.14
N ALA A 18 -24.39 30.64 -16.01
CA ALA A 18 -25.03 30.38 -14.74
C ALA A 18 -25.78 31.62 -14.24
N ASN A 19 -27.07 31.47 -13.92
CA ASN A 19 -27.82 32.51 -13.26
C ASN A 19 -27.41 32.60 -11.78
N ILE A 20 -26.52 33.54 -11.48
CA ILE A 20 -25.95 33.78 -10.14
C ILE A 20 -27.07 34.08 -9.11
N ASN A 21 -28.21 34.56 -9.56
CA ASN A 21 -29.37 34.92 -8.71
C ASN A 21 -30.35 33.76 -8.48
N SER A 22 -30.10 32.59 -9.02
CA SER A 22 -30.99 31.42 -8.84
C SER A 22 -30.57 30.59 -7.61
N PRO A 23 -31.39 30.50 -6.55
CA PRO A 23 -31.01 29.78 -5.33
C PRO A 23 -30.96 28.26 -5.50
N ARG A 24 -31.38 27.67 -6.63
CA ARG A 24 -31.52 26.21 -6.80
C ARG A 24 -30.69 25.54 -7.89
N GLY A 25 -30.06 26.30 -8.80
CA GLY A 25 -29.61 25.71 -10.04
C GLY A 25 -28.12 25.37 -10.16
N ASN A 26 -27.23 26.21 -9.70
CA ASN A 26 -25.82 26.15 -10.12
C ASN A 26 -24.82 26.48 -8.97
N THR A 27 -25.00 25.85 -7.81
CA THR A 27 -24.17 26.17 -6.64
C THR A 27 -22.66 25.97 -6.89
N GLY A 28 -22.28 24.96 -7.72
CA GLY A 28 -20.88 24.75 -8.10
C GLY A 28 -20.34 25.90 -8.96
N CYS A 29 -21.11 26.38 -9.94
CA CYS A 29 -20.74 27.54 -10.74
C CYS A 29 -20.66 28.81 -9.91
N ILE A 30 -21.59 29.00 -8.97
CA ILE A 30 -21.59 30.14 -8.05
C ILE A 30 -20.34 30.13 -7.17
N VAL A 31 -19.98 28.96 -6.63
CA VAL A 31 -18.75 28.83 -5.80
C VAL A 31 -17.52 29.25 -6.60
N LEU A 32 -17.39 28.82 -7.86
CA LEU A 32 -16.24 29.22 -8.70
C LEU A 32 -16.26 30.70 -9.08
N ALA A 33 -17.44 31.25 -9.39
CA ALA A 33 -17.58 32.65 -9.77
C ALA A 33 -17.15 33.65 -8.67
N PHE A 34 -17.19 33.25 -7.40
CA PHE A 34 -16.72 34.07 -6.29
C PHE A 34 -15.19 34.02 -6.05
N TYR A 35 -14.46 33.14 -6.77
CA TYR A 35 -13.01 33.09 -6.64
C TYR A 35 -12.36 33.98 -7.71
N PRO A 36 -11.58 35.00 -7.31
CA PRO A 36 -10.82 35.80 -8.26
C PRO A 36 -9.84 34.87 -9.01
N ASP A 37 -9.63 35.17 -10.28
CA ASP A 37 -8.72 34.44 -11.18
C ASP A 37 -9.07 32.95 -11.43
N TYR A 38 -10.30 32.51 -11.17
CA TYR A 38 -10.69 31.13 -11.40
C TYR A 38 -10.38 30.64 -12.82
N LYS A 39 -10.52 31.50 -13.85
CA LYS A 39 -10.22 31.16 -15.24
C LYS A 39 -8.77 30.72 -15.45
N LEU A 40 -7.82 31.38 -14.79
CA LEU A 40 -6.39 31.03 -14.85
C LEU A 40 -6.08 29.73 -14.09
N LYS A 41 -6.87 29.43 -13.06
CA LYS A 41 -6.70 28.23 -12.21
C LYS A 41 -7.42 27.01 -12.73
N LEU A 42 -8.35 27.17 -13.67
CA LEU A 42 -9.18 26.06 -14.18
C LEU A 42 -8.38 24.88 -14.75
N PRO A 43 -7.33 25.05 -15.57
CA PRO A 43 -6.55 23.90 -16.04
C PRO A 43 -6.00 23.06 -14.90
N THR A 44 -5.44 23.69 -13.86
CA THR A 44 -4.96 23.03 -12.65
C THR A 44 -6.09 22.34 -11.89
N MET A 45 -7.24 22.99 -11.78
CA MET A 45 -8.43 22.43 -11.11
C MET A 45 -8.98 21.22 -11.84
N VAL A 46 -9.01 21.23 -13.18
CA VAL A 46 -9.39 20.08 -14.02
C VAL A 46 -8.47 18.89 -13.76
N TYR A 47 -7.19 19.14 -13.71
CA TYR A 47 -6.23 18.09 -13.40
C TYR A 47 -6.42 17.52 -11.99
N LEU A 48 -6.51 18.36 -10.95
CA LEU A 48 -6.78 17.93 -9.58
C LEU A 48 -8.06 17.09 -9.48
N ALA A 49 -9.11 17.49 -10.19
CA ALA A 49 -10.34 16.74 -10.26
C ALA A 49 -10.14 15.36 -10.90
N SER A 50 -9.35 15.29 -12.00
CA SER A 50 -9.03 14.03 -12.66
C SER A 50 -8.24 13.08 -11.76
N GLU A 51 -7.27 13.61 -11.01
CA GLU A 51 -6.51 12.85 -10.00
C GLU A 51 -7.43 12.27 -8.93
N LYS A 52 -8.36 13.07 -8.39
CA LYS A 52 -9.29 12.59 -7.37
C LYS A 52 -10.28 11.55 -7.88
N ILE A 53 -10.72 11.65 -9.14
CA ILE A 53 -11.50 10.61 -9.79
C ILE A 53 -10.69 9.30 -9.79
N GLN A 54 -9.47 9.32 -10.31
CA GLN A 54 -8.62 8.13 -10.42
C GLN A 54 -8.31 7.50 -9.07
N LEU A 55 -7.97 8.31 -8.05
CA LEU A 55 -7.68 7.83 -6.71
C LEU A 55 -8.86 7.12 -6.05
N LYS A 56 -10.10 7.49 -6.38
CA LYS A 56 -11.30 6.82 -5.86
C LYS A 56 -11.54 5.47 -6.52
N PHE A 57 -11.10 5.28 -7.77
CA PHE A 57 -11.20 3.99 -8.45
C PHE A 57 -10.17 2.98 -7.97
N SER A 58 -8.99 3.42 -7.54
CA SER A 58 -7.94 2.55 -7.01
C SER A 58 -8.23 2.01 -5.60
N ARG A 59 -9.27 2.52 -4.93
CA ARG A 59 -9.63 2.16 -3.55
C ARG A 59 -11.14 2.12 -3.36
N ASP A 60 -11.74 0.95 -3.39
CA ASP A 60 -13.04 0.80 -2.75
C ASP A 60 -12.87 0.71 -1.22
N ALA A 61 -13.97 0.79 -0.48
CA ALA A 61 -13.96 0.74 0.98
C ALA A 61 -13.36 -0.55 1.59
N ASN A 62 -13.03 -1.55 0.75
CA ASN A 62 -12.45 -2.83 1.14
C ASN A 62 -11.03 -3.04 0.55
N GLY A 63 -10.43 -2.00 -0.07
CA GLY A 63 -9.16 -2.12 -0.77
C GLY A 63 -9.26 -2.86 -2.11
N ASP A 64 -10.45 -3.16 -2.58
CA ASP A 64 -10.69 -3.76 -3.89
C ASP A 64 -10.69 -2.67 -4.98
N ILE A 65 -9.99 -2.95 -6.09
CA ILE A 65 -10.01 -2.09 -7.26
C ILE A 65 -11.34 -2.31 -7.95
N ALA A 66 -12.25 -1.39 -7.73
CA ALA A 66 -13.50 -1.36 -8.46
C ALA A 66 -13.34 -0.46 -9.68
N GLY A 67 -13.73 -0.92 -10.86
CA GLY A 67 -13.89 -0.06 -12.02
C GLY A 67 -15.04 0.96 -11.84
N MET A 68 -15.48 1.19 -10.60
CA MET A 68 -16.63 2.02 -10.23
C MET A 68 -16.45 2.64 -8.85
N ALA A 69 -16.83 3.90 -8.70
CA ALA A 69 -16.85 4.58 -7.41
C ALA A 69 -18.20 5.30 -7.19
N LYS A 70 -18.65 5.40 -5.93
CA LYS A 70 -19.88 6.16 -5.61
C LYS A 70 -19.72 7.62 -5.99
N LEU A 71 -20.63 8.15 -6.80
CA LEU A 71 -20.60 9.52 -7.29
C LEU A 71 -20.40 10.54 -6.15
N THR A 72 -21.19 10.44 -5.08
CA THR A 72 -21.09 11.35 -3.93
C THR A 72 -19.71 11.31 -3.27
N SER A 73 -19.04 10.14 -3.22
CA SER A 73 -17.70 10.00 -2.67
C SER A 73 -16.64 10.65 -3.57
N VAL A 74 -16.82 10.59 -4.88
CA VAL A 74 -15.96 11.25 -5.86
C VAL A 74 -16.17 12.76 -5.82
N SER A 75 -17.44 13.21 -5.82
CA SER A 75 -17.78 14.64 -5.74
C SER A 75 -17.22 15.31 -4.49
N VAL A 76 -17.34 14.67 -3.33
CA VAL A 76 -16.74 15.18 -2.08
C VAL A 76 -15.24 15.32 -2.23
N ALA A 77 -14.55 14.28 -2.71
CA ALA A 77 -13.09 14.30 -2.83
C ALA A 77 -12.59 15.39 -3.79
N ILE A 78 -13.28 15.60 -4.90
CA ILE A 78 -12.97 16.69 -5.83
C ILE A 78 -13.22 18.04 -5.16
N GLY A 79 -14.39 18.26 -4.58
CA GLY A 79 -14.74 19.53 -3.98
C GLY A 79 -13.84 19.95 -2.83
N GLU A 80 -13.46 19.00 -1.97
CA GLU A 80 -12.49 19.23 -0.88
C GLU A 80 -11.10 19.59 -1.42
N ALA A 81 -10.61 18.88 -2.44
CA ALA A 81 -9.31 19.16 -3.05
C ALA A 81 -9.28 20.54 -3.73
N LEU A 82 -10.34 20.89 -4.46
CA LEU A 82 -10.48 22.19 -5.12
C LEU A 82 -10.61 23.31 -4.11
N SER A 83 -11.38 23.13 -3.04
CA SER A 83 -11.48 24.09 -1.94
C SER A 83 -10.14 24.38 -1.29
N ALA A 84 -9.35 23.32 -1.01
CA ALA A 84 -8.01 23.47 -0.47
C ALA A 84 -7.07 24.21 -1.43
N TYR A 85 -7.14 23.92 -2.74
CA TYR A 85 -6.33 24.57 -3.76
C TYR A 85 -6.66 26.06 -3.95
N MET A 86 -7.94 26.42 -3.86
CA MET A 86 -8.38 27.81 -4.02
C MET A 86 -7.94 28.73 -2.87
N GLY A 87 -7.54 28.19 -1.75
CA GLY A 87 -7.10 28.94 -0.57
C GLY A 87 -8.26 29.65 0.14
N GLY A 88 -8.63 29.23 1.31
CA GLY A 88 -9.71 29.81 2.07
C GLY A 88 -10.29 28.85 3.11
N THR A 89 -11.35 29.26 3.77
CA THR A 89 -12.10 28.42 4.69
C THR A 89 -12.65 27.19 3.93
N PRO A 90 -12.48 25.95 4.44
CA PRO A 90 -13.03 24.76 3.81
C PRO A 90 -14.52 24.93 3.51
N LEU A 91 -14.92 24.57 2.29
CA LEU A 91 -16.32 24.65 1.91
C LEU A 91 -17.17 23.69 2.75
N PRO A 92 -18.37 24.09 3.16
CA PRO A 92 -19.37 23.19 3.71
C PRO A 92 -19.56 21.96 2.79
N LYS A 93 -19.80 20.79 3.36
CA LYS A 93 -19.84 19.52 2.64
C LYS A 93 -20.82 19.51 1.45
N ASP A 94 -21.97 20.15 1.61
CA ASP A 94 -22.96 20.29 0.54
C ASP A 94 -22.44 21.13 -0.64
N LYS A 95 -21.69 22.19 -0.37
CA LYS A 95 -21.06 23.03 -1.39
C LYS A 95 -19.88 22.30 -2.05
N ALA A 96 -19.08 21.55 -1.28
CA ALA A 96 -18.02 20.73 -1.82
C ALA A 96 -18.56 19.64 -2.77
N ILE A 97 -19.65 18.95 -2.41
CA ILE A 97 -20.34 18.00 -3.29
C ILE A 97 -20.74 18.68 -4.61
N ARG A 98 -21.42 19.83 -4.54
CA ARG A 98 -21.90 20.53 -5.75
C ARG A 98 -20.78 21.06 -6.64
N LEU A 99 -19.65 21.46 -6.03
CA LEU A 99 -18.45 21.82 -6.78
C LEU A 99 -17.85 20.61 -7.49
N GLY A 100 -17.76 19.49 -6.81
CA GLY A 100 -17.28 18.23 -7.40
C GLY A 100 -18.19 17.71 -8.51
N ASP A 101 -19.52 17.81 -8.34
CA ASP A 101 -20.51 17.42 -9.35
C ASP A 101 -20.35 18.22 -10.64
N LEU A 102 -20.05 19.52 -10.54
CA LEU A 102 -19.81 20.37 -11.71
C LEU A 102 -18.62 19.86 -12.55
N PHE A 103 -17.53 19.45 -11.90
CA PHE A 103 -16.39 18.88 -12.60
C PHE A 103 -16.69 17.50 -13.19
N ILE A 104 -17.45 16.65 -12.47
CA ILE A 104 -17.91 15.36 -12.99
C ILE A 104 -18.78 15.54 -14.23
N GLU A 105 -19.70 16.52 -14.24
CA GLU A 105 -20.48 16.85 -15.43
C GLU A 105 -19.58 17.28 -16.60
N ALA A 106 -18.55 18.06 -16.35
CA ALA A 106 -17.61 18.49 -17.38
C ALA A 106 -16.82 17.30 -17.98
N PHE A 107 -16.31 16.39 -17.14
CA PHE A 107 -15.65 15.17 -17.60
C PHE A 107 -16.61 14.25 -18.37
N LYS A 108 -17.87 14.16 -17.94
CA LYS A 108 -18.89 13.40 -18.63
C LYS A 108 -19.23 13.99 -19.99
N ALA A 109 -19.33 15.32 -20.09
CA ALA A 109 -19.62 16.03 -21.35
C ALA A 109 -18.52 15.89 -22.41
N LYS A 110 -17.31 15.47 -22.00
CA LYS A 110 -16.17 15.20 -22.87
C LYS A 110 -15.85 13.69 -22.98
N ASP A 111 -16.81 12.83 -22.67
CA ASP A 111 -16.71 11.36 -22.74
C ASP A 111 -15.54 10.75 -21.96
N CYS A 112 -15.00 11.49 -20.97
CA CYS A 112 -13.91 11.01 -20.14
C CYS A 112 -14.37 10.00 -19.08
N ILE A 113 -15.62 10.12 -18.64
CA ILE A 113 -16.25 9.26 -17.63
C ILE A 113 -17.72 9.02 -18.00
N SER A 114 -18.28 7.94 -17.50
CA SER A 114 -19.71 7.68 -17.53
C SER A 114 -20.27 7.48 -16.13
N THR A 115 -21.58 7.76 -15.98
CA THR A 115 -22.30 7.51 -14.72
C THR A 115 -23.45 6.54 -14.99
N PHE A 116 -23.69 5.62 -14.06
CA PHE A 116 -24.85 4.72 -14.17
C PHE A 116 -25.52 4.57 -12.80
N ARG A 117 -26.79 4.15 -12.84
CA ARG A 117 -27.54 3.72 -11.66
C ARG A 117 -27.70 2.22 -11.71
N GLU A 118 -27.52 1.57 -10.58
CA GLU A 118 -27.76 0.13 -10.48
C GLU A 118 -29.27 -0.13 -10.32
N GLU A 119 -29.85 -0.91 -11.23
CA GLU A 119 -31.23 -1.37 -11.11
C GLU A 119 -31.32 -2.51 -10.10
N GLY A 120 -32.28 -2.45 -9.18
CA GLY A 120 -32.62 -3.57 -8.29
C GLY A 120 -32.28 -3.40 -6.79
N PHE A 121 -32.01 -2.21 -6.30
CA PHE A 121 -32.02 -1.93 -4.86
C PHE A 121 -33.43 -1.57 -4.36
N SER A 122 -33.83 -2.18 -3.24
CA SER A 122 -35.13 -1.93 -2.60
C SER A 122 -35.35 -0.44 -2.32
N ASP A 123 -36.62 0.00 -2.36
CA ASP A 123 -37.11 1.39 -2.26
C ASP A 123 -36.62 2.23 -1.05
N ARG A 124 -35.75 1.70 -0.20
CA ARG A 124 -35.17 2.39 0.96
C ARG A 124 -33.67 2.69 0.86
N ALA A 125 -32.98 2.23 -0.17
CA ALA A 125 -31.57 2.57 -0.38
C ALA A 125 -31.51 3.63 -1.50
N ILE A 126 -31.15 4.86 -1.16
CA ILE A 126 -30.81 5.87 -2.15
C ILE A 126 -29.60 5.32 -2.92
N THR A 127 -29.85 4.81 -4.11
CA THR A 127 -28.81 4.34 -5.01
C THR A 127 -28.04 5.56 -5.50
N ALA A 128 -26.89 5.83 -4.87
CA ALA A 128 -25.99 6.84 -5.39
C ALA A 128 -25.45 6.35 -6.75
N PRO A 129 -25.53 7.16 -7.81
CA PRO A 129 -24.96 6.80 -9.10
C PRO A 129 -23.46 6.57 -8.97
N TYR A 130 -22.93 5.65 -9.78
CA TYR A 130 -21.53 5.30 -9.83
C TYR A 130 -20.86 5.98 -11.02
N VAL A 131 -19.61 6.36 -10.86
CA VAL A 131 -18.74 6.86 -11.94
C VAL A 131 -17.92 5.70 -12.48
N VAL A 132 -17.88 5.55 -13.80
CA VAL A 132 -17.04 4.58 -14.51
C VAL A 132 -15.99 5.34 -15.28
N THR A 133 -14.71 5.02 -15.10
CA THR A 133 -13.62 5.64 -15.87
C THR A 133 -13.32 4.81 -17.12
N PRO A 134 -13.51 5.35 -18.32
CA PRO A 134 -12.96 4.75 -19.53
C PRO A 134 -11.45 4.96 -19.62
N GLY A 135 -10.77 4.10 -20.40
CA GLY A 135 -9.31 4.12 -20.59
C GLY A 135 -8.67 5.47 -20.98
N PRO A 136 -9.35 6.38 -21.73
CA PRO A 136 -8.77 7.67 -22.11
C PRO A 136 -8.37 8.58 -20.95
N LEU A 137 -9.04 8.47 -19.78
CA LEU A 137 -8.68 9.33 -18.63
C LEU A 137 -7.27 9.03 -18.09
N TRP A 138 -6.78 7.81 -18.26
CA TRP A 138 -5.45 7.40 -17.83
C TRP A 138 -4.33 7.87 -18.78
N GLY A 139 -4.56 7.83 -20.09
CA GLY A 139 -3.64 8.38 -21.10
C GLY A 139 -3.50 9.89 -21.00
N PHE A 140 -4.49 10.55 -20.44
CA PHE A 140 -4.56 11.98 -20.28
C PHE A 140 -3.49 12.58 -19.34
N ILE A 141 -3.08 11.87 -18.31
CA ILE A 141 -2.07 12.36 -17.35
C ILE A 141 -0.68 12.43 -17.99
N SER A 142 -0.38 11.57 -18.97
CA SER A 142 0.91 11.60 -19.67
C SER A 142 1.11 12.88 -20.48
N ASP A 143 0.04 13.47 -21.00
CA ASP A 143 0.08 14.63 -21.89
C ASP A 143 0.06 15.98 -21.16
N VAL A 144 0.00 15.98 -19.84
CA VAL A 144 -0.04 17.22 -19.04
C VAL A 144 1.33 17.87 -19.01
N PRO A 145 1.44 19.18 -19.35
CA PRO A 145 2.69 19.91 -19.27
C PRO A 145 3.36 19.82 -17.89
N ILE A 146 4.68 19.69 -17.87
CA ILE A 146 5.47 19.59 -16.63
C ILE A 146 5.18 20.76 -15.69
N SER A 147 4.98 21.98 -16.20
CA SER A 147 4.62 23.15 -15.39
C SER A 147 3.32 23.00 -14.62
N VAL A 148 2.37 22.24 -15.15
CA VAL A 148 1.12 21.91 -14.47
C VAL A 148 1.35 20.78 -13.47
N LYS A 149 2.16 19.78 -13.83
CA LYS A 149 2.54 18.67 -12.93
C LYS A 149 3.31 19.16 -11.70
N ASP A 150 4.22 20.12 -11.87
CA ASP A 150 5.01 20.71 -10.78
C ASP A 150 4.14 21.43 -9.74
N SER A 151 3.05 22.08 -10.19
CA SER A 151 2.08 22.69 -9.29
C SER A 151 1.16 21.69 -8.56
N LEU A 152 1.22 20.42 -8.97
CA LEU A 152 0.24 19.37 -8.65
C LEU A 152 0.82 18.15 -7.95
N LEU A 153 2.06 18.24 -7.45
CA LEU A 153 2.61 17.25 -6.52
C LEU A 153 2.17 17.62 -5.07
N PRO A 154 0.85 17.56 -4.72
CA PRO A 154 0.34 18.15 -3.47
C PRO A 154 0.87 17.43 -2.23
N ASN A 155 1.54 16.30 -2.43
CA ASN A 155 2.04 15.44 -1.38
C ASN A 155 3.57 15.31 -1.41
N THR A 156 4.19 15.80 -2.49
CA THR A 156 5.64 15.96 -2.64
C THR A 156 5.96 17.44 -2.79
N VAL A 157 6.81 17.96 -1.94
CA VAL A 157 7.14 19.38 -1.86
C VAL A 157 8.56 19.59 -2.34
N LEU A 158 8.76 20.57 -3.24
CA LEU A 158 10.08 20.90 -3.81
C LEU A 158 10.89 21.85 -2.92
N HIS A 159 10.26 22.48 -1.95
CA HIS A 159 10.92 23.33 -0.97
C HIS A 159 10.84 22.73 0.42
N LYS A 160 11.88 22.99 1.24
CA LYS A 160 11.92 22.52 2.61
C LYS A 160 10.68 23.00 3.38
N PRO A 161 9.85 22.10 3.91
CA PRO A 161 8.67 22.49 4.68
C PRO A 161 9.05 23.23 5.95
N GLU A 162 8.26 24.23 6.29
CA GLU A 162 8.34 24.86 7.61
C GLU A 162 7.90 23.89 8.71
N SER A 163 8.37 24.14 9.92
CA SER A 163 7.91 23.35 11.07
C SER A 163 6.44 23.67 11.34
N ILE A 164 5.65 22.62 11.54
CA ILE A 164 4.28 22.78 12.03
C ILE A 164 4.38 23.21 13.49
N THR A 165 4.05 24.45 13.77
CA THR A 165 4.06 25.04 15.12
C THR A 165 2.68 25.06 15.72
N GLU A 166 1.63 25.14 14.88
CA GLU A 166 0.22 25.08 15.26
C GLU A 166 -0.52 24.11 14.35
N LEU A 167 -1.39 23.29 14.90
CA LEU A 167 -2.16 22.28 14.17
C LEU A 167 -3.05 22.86 13.06
N ASN A 168 -3.27 24.17 13.02
CA ASN A 168 -4.20 24.85 12.12
C ASN A 168 -3.55 25.80 11.11
N THR A 169 -2.24 26.08 11.18
CA THR A 169 -1.62 27.16 10.38
C THR A 169 -1.47 26.86 8.89
N LEU A 170 -1.64 25.61 8.45
CA LEU A 170 -1.47 25.24 7.03
C LEU A 170 -2.73 24.70 6.37
N GLY A 171 -3.91 24.81 6.99
CA GLY A 171 -5.13 24.13 6.50
C GLY A 171 -4.96 22.61 6.43
N TYR A 172 -4.02 22.09 7.14
CA TYR A 172 -3.45 20.77 7.07
C TYR A 172 -3.74 20.05 8.38
N PRO A 173 -4.72 19.16 8.46
CA PRO A 173 -4.84 18.35 9.64
C PRO A 173 -3.63 17.43 9.73
N ALA A 174 -2.66 17.74 10.59
CA ALA A 174 -1.54 16.87 10.90
C ALA A 174 -2.00 15.48 11.40
N ILE A 175 -3.28 15.37 11.78
CA ILE A 175 -3.90 14.14 12.23
C ILE A 175 -4.92 13.68 11.21
N LYS A 176 -4.64 12.53 10.58
CA LYS A 176 -5.56 11.89 9.65
C LYS A 176 -6.73 11.29 10.40
N ARG A 177 -7.94 11.81 10.17
CA ARG A 177 -9.18 11.28 10.74
C ARG A 177 -9.68 10.13 9.87
N TRP A 178 -9.90 8.97 10.49
CA TRP A 178 -10.60 7.85 9.87
C TRP A 178 -12.05 7.83 10.34
N GLY A 179 -12.97 8.20 9.45
CA GLY A 179 -14.37 7.74 9.48
C GLY A 179 -15.32 8.33 10.51
N SER A 180 -14.92 9.22 11.42
CA SER A 180 -15.87 9.87 12.32
C SER A 180 -15.92 11.37 12.14
N GLN A 181 -17.14 11.90 12.16
CA GLN A 181 -17.46 13.33 12.03
C GLN A 181 -17.25 14.10 13.36
N ASP A 182 -16.52 13.55 14.31
CA ASP A 182 -16.25 14.22 15.56
C ASP A 182 -15.23 15.34 15.33
N GLU A 183 -15.72 16.56 15.26
CA GLU A 183 -14.98 17.81 15.37
C GLU A 183 -14.51 18.01 16.83
N ARG A 184 -13.79 17.06 17.37
CA ARG A 184 -13.13 17.29 18.66
C ARG A 184 -12.01 18.28 18.43
N GLU A 185 -12.06 19.42 19.08
CA GLU A 185 -10.94 20.31 19.22
C GLU A 185 -9.79 19.52 19.83
N PHE A 186 -8.76 19.25 19.03
CA PHE A 186 -7.54 18.68 19.58
C PHE A 186 -6.82 19.78 20.35
N PRO A 187 -6.38 19.49 21.59
CA PRO A 187 -5.57 20.45 22.32
C PRO A 187 -4.37 20.89 21.50
N GLN A 188 -4.02 22.15 21.55
CA GLN A 188 -2.84 22.71 20.90
C GLN A 188 -1.58 22.19 21.60
N TYR A 189 -1.08 21.04 21.20
CA TYR A 189 0.16 20.48 21.74
C TYR A 189 1.36 21.05 20.97
N ILE A 190 1.78 22.26 21.31
CA ILE A 190 2.88 22.96 20.65
C ILE A 190 4.23 22.22 20.81
N ASP A 191 4.39 21.39 21.83
CA ASP A 191 5.66 20.73 22.15
C ASP A 191 5.55 19.19 22.32
N ALA A 192 4.58 18.57 21.68
CA ALA A 192 4.41 17.12 21.77
C ALA A 192 5.56 16.37 21.08
N PRO A 193 6.11 15.28 21.69
CA PRO A 193 7.18 14.50 21.09
C PRO A 193 6.86 13.99 19.67
N TRP A 194 5.61 13.61 19.42
CA TRP A 194 5.16 13.17 18.11
C TRP A 194 5.20 14.29 17.06
N LEU A 195 4.96 15.54 17.43
CA LEU A 195 5.02 16.68 16.53
C LEU A 195 6.47 16.97 16.10
N ARG A 196 7.43 16.83 17.03
CA ARG A 196 8.87 16.93 16.70
C ARG A 196 9.28 15.84 15.70
N SER A 197 8.84 14.61 15.92
CA SER A 197 9.09 13.48 15.00
C SER A 197 8.45 13.72 13.63
N LEU A 198 7.20 14.23 13.59
CA LEU A 198 6.50 14.58 12.35
C LEU A 198 7.26 15.64 11.55
N ASN A 199 7.68 16.72 12.24
CA ASN A 199 8.46 17.79 11.62
C ASN A 199 9.82 17.30 11.11
N SER A 200 10.46 16.37 11.81
CA SER A 200 11.72 15.75 11.36
C SER A 200 11.52 14.93 10.10
N LEU A 201 10.46 14.11 10.04
CA LEU A 201 10.11 13.33 8.86
C LEU A 201 9.77 14.22 7.66
N ASN A 202 9.00 15.30 7.86
CA ASN A 202 8.67 16.25 6.80
C ASN A 202 9.88 16.98 6.22
N LYS A 203 10.95 17.14 7.00
CA LYS A 203 12.20 17.80 6.58
C LYS A 203 13.23 16.86 6.00
N MET A 204 12.93 15.57 5.92
CA MET A 204 13.83 14.57 5.34
C MET A 204 13.91 14.78 3.83
N LYS A 205 15.12 14.92 3.32
CA LYS A 205 15.40 15.09 1.91
C LYS A 205 15.39 13.74 1.21
N TRP A 206 14.67 13.66 0.12
CA TRP A 206 14.60 12.50 -0.76
C TRP A 206 15.12 12.85 -2.15
N ALA A 207 15.61 11.87 -2.86
CA ALA A 207 16.02 11.96 -4.25
C ALA A 207 15.60 10.68 -5.00
N ILE A 208 15.59 10.75 -6.33
CA ILE A 208 15.41 9.58 -7.17
C ILE A 208 16.75 8.86 -7.32
N ASN A 209 16.76 7.55 -7.09
CA ASN A 209 17.88 6.69 -7.43
C ASN A 209 17.95 6.55 -8.94
N GLU A 210 18.95 7.22 -9.56
CA GLU A 210 19.06 7.32 -11.01
C GLU A 210 19.36 5.98 -11.66
N SER A 211 20.22 5.16 -11.05
CA SER A 211 20.55 3.82 -11.56
C SER A 211 19.31 2.93 -11.63
N VAL A 212 18.49 2.95 -10.57
CA VAL A 212 17.22 2.20 -10.53
C VAL A 212 16.22 2.76 -11.54
N TYR A 213 16.14 4.09 -11.67
CA TYR A 213 15.25 4.72 -12.64
C TYR A 213 15.62 4.34 -14.08
N ASP A 214 16.90 4.40 -14.43
CA ASP A 214 17.38 4.09 -15.78
C ASP A 214 17.19 2.60 -16.11
N ALA A 215 17.47 1.69 -15.16
CA ALA A 215 17.16 0.27 -15.27
C ALA A 215 15.65 0.01 -15.43
N MET A 216 14.79 0.72 -14.68
CA MET A 216 13.32 0.63 -14.80
C MET A 216 12.84 1.04 -16.19
N VAL A 217 13.41 2.12 -16.76
CA VAL A 217 13.05 2.59 -18.11
C VAL A 217 13.50 1.59 -19.17
N ALA A 218 14.72 1.06 -19.05
CA ALA A 218 15.26 0.04 -19.95
C ALA A 218 14.45 -1.26 -19.93
N ASN A 219 13.95 -1.64 -18.75
CA ASN A 219 13.21 -2.90 -18.53
C ASN A 219 11.70 -2.65 -18.32
N THR A 220 11.08 -1.74 -19.03
CA THR A 220 9.66 -1.37 -18.84
C THR A 220 8.72 -2.58 -18.89
N ASP A 221 8.98 -3.54 -19.78
CA ASP A 221 8.14 -4.75 -19.95
C ASP A 221 8.14 -5.66 -18.71
N TYR A 222 9.19 -5.62 -17.89
CA TYR A 222 9.25 -6.36 -16.62
C TYR A 222 8.12 -5.96 -15.66
N PHE A 223 7.69 -4.71 -15.69
CA PHE A 223 6.67 -4.16 -14.79
C PHE A 223 5.25 -4.31 -15.32
N LEU A 224 5.09 -4.61 -16.61
CA LEU A 224 3.77 -4.70 -17.23
C LEU A 224 3.15 -6.08 -17.00
N HIS A 225 2.01 -6.08 -16.34
CA HIS A 225 1.19 -7.27 -16.17
C HIS A 225 0.36 -7.53 -17.43
N LYS A 226 0.34 -8.78 -17.92
CA LYS A 226 -0.54 -9.17 -19.03
C LYS A 226 -1.99 -8.94 -18.61
N GLU A 227 -2.67 -8.11 -19.36
CA GLU A 227 -4.10 -7.90 -19.22
C GLU A 227 -4.83 -9.02 -19.98
N THR A 228 -5.67 -9.75 -19.28
CA THR A 228 -6.59 -10.69 -19.89
C THR A 228 -7.98 -10.06 -19.95
N ASP A 229 -8.81 -10.50 -20.90
CA ASP A 229 -10.17 -10.00 -20.99
C ASP A 229 -10.97 -10.30 -19.73
N LEU A 230 -11.81 -9.35 -19.35
CA LEU A 230 -12.73 -9.54 -18.23
C LEU A 230 -13.73 -10.65 -18.62
N PRO A 231 -13.99 -11.64 -17.76
CA PRO A 231 -15.08 -12.58 -17.99
C PRO A 231 -16.40 -11.84 -18.22
N GLU A 232 -17.15 -12.26 -19.24
CA GLU A 232 -18.40 -11.58 -19.69
C GLU A 232 -19.52 -11.51 -18.65
N ALA A 233 -19.45 -12.26 -17.58
CA ALA A 233 -20.52 -12.31 -16.58
C ALA A 233 -20.59 -11.04 -15.72
N GLY A 234 -21.54 -10.18 -16.03
CA GLY A 234 -22.07 -9.12 -15.18
C GLY A 234 -21.07 -8.08 -14.62
N SER A 235 -21.60 -7.04 -14.00
CA SER A 235 -20.77 -6.08 -13.28
C SER A 235 -20.11 -6.71 -12.05
N MET A 236 -18.94 -6.20 -11.62
CA MET A 236 -18.28 -6.63 -10.38
C MET A 236 -19.21 -6.57 -9.17
N LEU A 237 -20.11 -5.60 -9.17
CA LEU A 237 -21.10 -5.44 -8.11
C LEU A 237 -22.14 -6.58 -8.10
N ALA A 238 -22.60 -7.04 -9.27
CA ALA A 238 -23.52 -8.17 -9.39
C ALA A 238 -22.86 -9.47 -8.91
N VAL A 239 -21.60 -9.71 -9.29
CA VAL A 239 -20.82 -10.85 -8.82
C VAL A 239 -20.61 -10.80 -7.30
N ARG A 240 -20.27 -9.63 -6.74
CA ARG A 240 -20.13 -9.42 -5.29
C ARG A 240 -21.45 -9.62 -4.55
N LYS A 241 -22.56 -9.16 -5.13
CA LYS A 241 -23.90 -9.35 -4.56
C LYS A 241 -24.29 -10.83 -4.53
N ALA A 242 -24.06 -11.55 -5.63
CA ALA A 242 -24.24 -13.00 -5.69
C ALA A 242 -23.38 -13.73 -4.64
N TYR A 243 -22.08 -13.41 -4.55
CA TYR A 243 -21.16 -13.91 -3.54
C TYR A 243 -21.67 -13.68 -2.11
N ASN A 244 -22.05 -12.44 -1.77
CA ASN A 244 -22.53 -12.11 -0.44
C ASN A 244 -23.88 -12.76 -0.08
N ASN A 245 -24.76 -12.94 -1.07
CA ASN A 245 -26.04 -13.61 -0.88
C ASN A 245 -25.86 -15.12 -0.67
N LEU A 246 -24.97 -15.75 -1.43
CA LEU A 246 -24.63 -17.16 -1.29
C LEU A 246 -23.88 -17.43 0.01
N LYS A 247 -22.96 -16.55 0.43
CA LYS A 247 -22.28 -16.62 1.75
C LYS A 247 -23.25 -16.64 2.92
N LYS A 248 -24.40 -15.92 2.82
CA LYS A 248 -25.45 -15.89 3.88
C LYS A 248 -26.35 -17.11 3.90
N LYS A 249 -26.43 -17.85 2.78
CA LYS A 249 -27.34 -18.99 2.58
C LYS A 249 -26.60 -20.31 2.37
N GLU A 250 -25.33 -20.41 2.74
CA GLU A 250 -24.52 -21.58 2.51
C GLU A 250 -25.11 -22.82 3.16
N THR A 251 -25.72 -23.68 2.35
CA THR A 251 -26.15 -25.02 2.66
C THR A 251 -25.31 -26.00 1.84
N LYS A 252 -25.35 -27.30 2.17
CA LYS A 252 -24.66 -28.32 1.35
C LYS A 252 -25.07 -28.28 -0.14
N GLU A 253 -26.31 -27.88 -0.42
CA GLU A 253 -26.90 -27.81 -1.79
C GLU A 253 -26.40 -26.59 -2.56
N THR A 254 -26.13 -25.46 -1.90
CA THR A 254 -25.65 -24.21 -2.56
C THR A 254 -24.13 -24.10 -2.64
N ARG A 255 -23.40 -25.09 -2.11
CA ARG A 255 -21.93 -25.09 -2.05
C ARG A 255 -21.26 -25.00 -3.43
N GLY A 256 -21.84 -25.69 -4.45
CA GLY A 256 -21.35 -25.62 -5.83
C GLY A 256 -21.52 -24.24 -6.46
N GLU A 257 -22.67 -23.59 -6.28
CA GLU A 257 -22.94 -22.25 -6.79
C GLU A 257 -22.06 -21.21 -6.12
N TYR A 258 -21.82 -21.36 -4.81
CA TYR A 258 -20.91 -20.51 -4.06
C TYR A 258 -19.48 -20.62 -4.60
N ALA A 259 -18.97 -21.83 -4.84
CA ALA A 259 -17.63 -22.04 -5.39
C ALA A 259 -17.46 -21.38 -6.78
N ILE A 260 -18.48 -21.47 -7.66
CA ILE A 260 -18.48 -20.81 -8.98
C ILE A 260 -18.47 -19.29 -8.82
N ALA A 261 -19.29 -18.73 -7.91
CA ALA A 261 -19.32 -17.30 -7.67
C ALA A 261 -18.00 -16.77 -7.10
N VAL A 262 -17.36 -17.54 -6.23
CA VAL A 262 -16.02 -17.23 -5.66
C VAL A 262 -14.96 -17.26 -6.76
N ASP A 263 -14.92 -18.28 -7.60
CA ASP A 263 -13.95 -18.39 -8.70
C ASP A 263 -14.09 -17.22 -9.68
N LEU A 264 -15.32 -16.90 -10.09
CA LEU A 264 -15.58 -15.77 -10.97
C LEU A 264 -15.18 -14.43 -10.34
N TRP A 265 -15.49 -14.24 -9.06
CA TRP A 265 -15.06 -13.05 -8.30
C TRP A 265 -13.55 -12.91 -8.32
N ASN A 266 -12.83 -13.98 -8.05
CA ASN A 266 -11.39 -13.97 -7.96
C ASN A 266 -10.71 -13.80 -9.33
N LYS A 267 -11.25 -14.39 -10.39
CA LYS A 267 -10.80 -14.13 -11.77
C LYS A 267 -10.93 -12.65 -12.12
N LYS A 268 -12.09 -12.03 -11.82
CA LYS A 268 -12.28 -10.59 -12.04
C LYS A 268 -11.35 -9.74 -11.18
N LYS A 269 -11.18 -10.08 -9.90
CA LYS A 269 -10.25 -9.41 -8.99
C LYS A 269 -8.81 -9.47 -9.52
N LYS A 270 -8.39 -10.60 -10.07
CA LYS A 270 -7.06 -10.79 -10.66
C LYS A 270 -6.82 -9.86 -11.87
N VAL A 271 -7.79 -9.78 -12.79
CA VAL A 271 -7.70 -8.90 -13.97
C VAL A 271 -7.64 -7.43 -13.55
N LEU A 272 -8.54 -7.01 -12.66
CA LEU A 272 -8.54 -5.63 -12.17
C LEU A 272 -7.26 -5.27 -11.41
N LYS A 273 -6.71 -6.24 -10.66
CA LYS A 273 -5.42 -6.06 -9.98
C LYS A 273 -4.28 -5.86 -10.98
N ALA A 274 -4.25 -6.63 -12.07
CA ALA A 274 -3.25 -6.47 -13.13
C ALA A 274 -3.33 -5.08 -13.76
N ARG A 275 -4.54 -4.63 -14.16
CA ARG A 275 -4.77 -3.28 -14.69
C ARG A 275 -4.31 -2.19 -13.72
N SER A 276 -4.68 -2.32 -12.44
CA SER A 276 -4.24 -1.36 -11.42
C SER A 276 -2.73 -1.32 -11.25
N LYS A 277 -2.06 -2.46 -11.32
CA LYS A 277 -0.60 -2.51 -11.25
C LYS A 277 0.05 -1.81 -12.44
N ASN A 278 -0.48 -1.97 -13.64
CA ASN A 278 0.00 -1.26 -14.81
C ASN A 278 -0.17 0.25 -14.66
N TYR A 279 -1.32 0.72 -14.16
CA TYR A 279 -1.54 2.13 -13.90
C TYR A 279 -0.65 2.67 -12.77
N GLU A 280 -0.53 1.94 -11.67
CA GLU A 280 0.38 2.29 -10.58
C GLU A 280 1.81 2.47 -11.10
N PHE A 281 2.28 1.55 -11.94
CA PHE A 281 3.59 1.63 -12.58
C PHE A 281 3.75 2.90 -13.43
N GLN A 282 2.78 3.22 -14.29
CA GLN A 282 2.84 4.42 -15.14
C GLN A 282 2.89 5.70 -14.30
N ILE A 283 2.09 5.80 -13.24
CA ILE A 283 2.09 6.95 -12.35
C ILE A 283 3.45 7.07 -11.62
N ILE A 284 4.00 5.97 -11.12
CA ILE A 284 5.31 5.97 -10.45
C ILE A 284 6.40 6.40 -11.44
N LYS A 285 6.41 5.83 -12.64
CA LYS A 285 7.39 6.14 -13.69
C LYS A 285 7.37 7.63 -14.04
N GLU A 286 6.19 8.20 -14.22
CA GLU A 286 6.02 9.61 -14.57
C GLU A 286 6.44 10.55 -13.44
N LYS A 287 6.02 10.25 -12.19
CA LYS A 287 6.45 11.02 -11.01
C LYS A 287 7.96 10.94 -10.81
N ALA A 288 8.56 9.77 -10.95
CA ALA A 288 10.00 9.58 -10.85
C ALA A 288 10.75 10.37 -11.93
N SER A 289 10.25 10.36 -13.19
CA SER A 289 10.79 11.16 -14.30
C SER A 289 10.78 12.66 -13.99
N THR A 290 9.65 13.16 -13.52
CA THR A 290 9.48 14.58 -13.16
C THR A 290 10.44 14.99 -12.04
N LEU A 291 10.55 14.19 -10.99
CA LEU A 291 11.42 14.48 -9.84
C LEU A 291 12.91 14.33 -10.20
N LYS A 292 13.28 13.34 -11.03
CA LYS A 292 14.64 13.22 -11.58
C LYS A 292 14.98 14.46 -12.42
N GLY A 293 14.07 14.90 -13.30
CA GLY A 293 14.25 16.09 -14.13
C GLY A 293 14.39 17.38 -13.33
N TYR A 294 13.81 17.45 -12.13
CA TYR A 294 13.99 18.58 -11.22
C TYR A 294 15.43 18.70 -10.69
N GLY A 295 16.17 17.58 -10.59
CA GLY A 295 17.59 17.56 -10.27
C GLY A 295 17.99 18.06 -8.88
N LYS A 296 17.03 18.17 -7.95
CA LYS A 296 17.24 18.60 -6.56
C LYS A 296 16.48 17.70 -5.60
N PRO A 297 16.90 17.60 -4.33
CA PRO A 297 16.15 16.89 -3.32
C PRO A 297 14.74 17.45 -3.13
N PHE A 298 13.79 16.56 -2.87
CA PHE A 298 12.41 16.88 -2.58
C PHE A 298 12.00 16.35 -1.20
N PHE A 299 10.81 16.68 -0.76
CA PHE A 299 10.30 16.32 0.57
C PHE A 299 8.94 15.62 0.42
N GLN A 300 8.70 14.62 1.26
CA GLN A 300 7.41 13.92 1.32
C GLN A 300 6.70 14.28 2.61
N LEU A 301 5.50 14.83 2.48
CA LEU A 301 4.70 15.21 3.65
C LEU A 301 4.10 13.98 4.32
N VAL A 302 4.13 14.00 5.64
CA VAL A 302 3.70 12.89 6.50
C VAL A 302 2.57 13.36 7.41
N ASP A 303 1.53 12.53 7.55
CA ASP A 303 0.45 12.68 8.51
C ASP A 303 0.61 11.69 9.66
N VAL A 304 -0.02 11.97 10.78
CA VAL A 304 -0.18 11.03 11.89
C VAL A 304 -1.66 10.69 12.06
N ASP A 305 -2.00 9.42 12.31
CA ASP A 305 -3.37 9.05 12.65
C ASP A 305 -3.61 9.14 14.17
N TYR A 306 -4.87 8.97 14.58
CA TYR A 306 -5.27 9.00 15.99
C TYR A 306 -4.61 7.91 16.86
N ARG A 307 -4.02 6.89 16.24
CA ARG A 307 -3.28 5.81 16.92
C ARG A 307 -1.80 6.12 17.05
N GLY A 308 -1.34 7.29 16.53
CA GLY A 308 0.05 7.71 16.54
C GLY A 308 0.91 7.12 15.42
N ARG A 309 0.30 6.55 14.37
CA ARG A 309 1.03 6.02 13.21
C ARG A 309 1.21 7.10 12.16
N TYR A 310 2.41 7.14 11.59
CA TYR A 310 2.78 8.06 10.51
C TYR A 310 2.45 7.48 9.15
N TYR A 311 1.85 8.30 8.28
CA TYR A 311 1.49 7.95 6.92
C TYR A 311 1.99 9.01 5.96
N ILE A 312 2.68 8.59 4.92
CA ILE A 312 3.11 9.50 3.87
C ILE A 312 1.88 9.87 3.04
N ARG A 313 1.76 11.16 2.71
CA ARG A 313 0.65 11.65 1.88
C ARG A 313 0.75 11.22 0.44
N GLU A 314 1.99 11.13 -0.09
CA GLU A 314 2.21 10.59 -1.42
C GLU A 314 1.74 9.15 -1.49
N GLN A 315 0.92 8.84 -2.50
CA GLN A 315 0.21 7.55 -2.52
C GLN A 315 0.96 6.46 -3.30
N PHE A 316 1.74 6.84 -4.31
CA PHE A 316 2.35 5.90 -5.23
C PHE A 316 3.87 5.81 -5.05
N LEU A 317 4.56 6.93 -5.22
CA LEU A 317 6.01 7.01 -5.09
C LEU A 317 6.38 7.44 -3.67
N ASN A 318 6.39 6.50 -2.74
CA ASN A 318 6.71 6.80 -1.33
C ASN A 318 7.50 5.67 -0.68
N TYR A 319 8.27 6.00 0.37
CA TYR A 319 9.14 5.05 1.06
C TYR A 319 8.41 4.02 1.95
N GLN A 320 7.08 4.13 2.14
CA GLN A 320 6.22 3.09 2.72
C GLN A 320 5.56 2.22 1.63
N GLY A 321 5.80 2.50 0.36
CA GLY A 321 5.23 1.82 -0.79
C GLY A 321 5.80 0.43 -1.04
N GLY A 322 5.48 -0.09 -2.22
CA GLY A 322 5.99 -1.37 -2.71
C GLY A 322 7.48 -1.34 -3.09
N ASP A 323 7.97 -2.46 -3.59
CA ASP A 323 9.38 -2.66 -3.96
C ASP A 323 9.88 -1.60 -4.95
N LEU A 324 9.11 -1.32 -6.02
CA LEU A 324 9.47 -0.31 -7.01
C LEU A 324 9.62 1.08 -6.40
N ALA A 325 8.65 1.53 -5.60
CA ALA A 325 8.70 2.85 -4.99
C ALA A 325 9.87 2.99 -4.01
N ARG A 326 10.17 1.94 -3.25
CA ARG A 326 11.31 1.92 -2.31
C ARG A 326 12.65 1.91 -3.03
N GLY A 327 12.79 1.14 -4.11
CA GLY A 327 14.04 1.10 -4.87
C GLY A 327 14.33 2.41 -5.61
N LEU A 328 13.28 3.09 -6.09
CA LEU A 328 13.40 4.39 -6.75
C LEU A 328 13.75 5.56 -5.81
N LEU A 329 13.51 5.41 -4.50
CA LEU A 329 13.73 6.46 -3.53
C LEU A 329 15.04 6.25 -2.76
N GLN A 330 15.83 7.30 -2.68
CA GLN A 330 17.03 7.36 -1.85
C GLN A 330 17.06 8.63 -1.01
N PHE A 331 17.88 8.66 0.03
CA PHE A 331 18.09 9.88 0.81
C PHE A 331 18.75 10.97 -0.05
N GLY A 332 18.23 12.19 0.00
CA GLY A 332 18.83 13.32 -0.70
C GLY A 332 20.17 13.78 -0.10
N GLU A 333 20.45 13.37 1.14
CA GLU A 333 21.75 13.56 1.81
C GLU A 333 22.33 12.19 2.16
N GLY A 334 23.44 11.84 1.55
CA GLY A 334 24.13 10.60 1.82
C GLY A 334 25.04 10.67 3.06
N LYS A 335 25.52 9.51 3.47
CA LYS A 335 26.51 9.36 4.55
C LYS A 335 27.58 8.39 4.15
N PRO A 336 28.83 8.59 4.65
CA PRO A 336 29.90 7.62 4.43
C PRO A 336 29.52 6.24 4.94
N LEU A 337 29.83 5.22 4.15
CA LEU A 337 29.70 3.82 4.57
C LEU A 337 30.81 3.49 5.57
N THR A 338 30.43 3.47 6.84
CA THR A 338 31.31 2.98 7.92
C THR A 338 31.36 1.44 7.89
N PRO A 339 32.31 0.77 8.58
CA PRO A 339 32.32 -0.69 8.70
C PRO A 339 30.98 -1.29 9.18
N THR A 340 30.32 -0.61 10.12
CA THR A 340 28.97 -0.99 10.56
C THR A 340 27.94 -0.77 9.45
N GLY A 341 28.06 0.30 8.66
CA GLY A 341 27.21 0.56 7.50
C GLY A 341 27.33 -0.53 6.44
N VAL A 342 28.53 -0.97 6.14
CA VAL A 342 28.82 -2.11 5.23
C VAL A 342 28.15 -3.40 5.73
N THR A 343 28.25 -3.70 7.02
CA THR A 343 27.56 -4.86 7.61
C THR A 343 26.04 -4.79 7.43
N TRP A 344 25.43 -3.62 7.67
CA TRP A 344 23.99 -3.45 7.48
C TRP A 344 23.57 -3.47 6.01
N LEU A 345 24.41 -2.96 5.10
CA LEU A 345 24.18 -3.08 3.67
C LEU A 345 24.20 -4.57 3.25
N ALA A 346 25.14 -5.36 3.75
CA ALA A 346 25.21 -6.80 3.49
C ALA A 346 23.93 -7.53 3.96
N ILE A 347 23.49 -7.26 5.19
CA ILE A 347 22.26 -7.82 5.76
C ILE A 347 21.05 -7.40 4.93
N HIS A 348 20.97 -6.14 4.51
CA HIS A 348 19.87 -5.63 3.72
C HIS A 348 19.82 -6.25 2.32
N THR A 349 20.96 -6.43 1.67
CA THR A 349 21.09 -7.10 0.38
C THR A 349 20.59 -8.54 0.49
N ALA A 350 21.07 -9.30 1.46
CA ALA A 350 20.65 -10.67 1.72
C ALA A 350 19.13 -10.78 2.00
N ASN A 351 18.58 -9.88 2.81
CA ASN A 351 17.14 -9.81 3.11
C ASN A 351 16.29 -9.42 1.90
N SER A 352 16.85 -8.66 0.95
CA SER A 352 16.12 -8.24 -0.24
C SER A 352 16.03 -9.36 -1.28
N PHE A 353 17.08 -10.18 -1.39
CA PHE A 353 17.07 -11.39 -2.20
C PHE A 353 16.22 -12.49 -1.55
N ASN A 354 16.47 -12.76 -0.28
CA ASN A 354 15.70 -13.64 0.60
C ASN A 354 15.53 -15.07 0.06
N GLU A 355 16.64 -15.70 -0.33
CA GLU A 355 16.66 -17.10 -0.73
C GLU A 355 16.15 -18.03 0.38
N SER A 356 15.59 -19.17 0.01
CA SER A 356 15.08 -20.17 0.94
C SER A 356 15.79 -21.51 0.72
N TYR A 357 16.38 -22.05 1.78
CA TYR A 357 17.11 -23.32 1.77
C TYR A 357 16.28 -24.42 2.43
N ALA A 358 16.14 -25.54 1.74
CA ALA A 358 15.56 -26.75 2.33
C ALA A 358 16.54 -27.31 3.40
N ILE A 359 16.00 -28.07 4.34
CA ILE A 359 16.78 -28.64 5.45
C ILE A 359 17.97 -29.51 4.97
N GLU A 360 17.82 -30.17 3.81
CA GLU A 360 18.86 -31.00 3.20
C GLU A 360 19.91 -30.17 2.44
N SER A 361 19.61 -28.92 2.11
CA SER A 361 20.41 -28.03 1.28
C SER A 361 20.91 -26.79 2.01
N ILE A 362 20.94 -26.81 3.34
CA ILE A 362 21.50 -25.73 4.14
C ILE A 362 22.98 -25.57 3.77
N PRO A 363 23.40 -24.37 3.33
CA PRO A 363 24.76 -24.14 2.90
C PRO A 363 25.81 -24.38 4.00
N SER A 364 26.98 -24.90 3.59
CA SER A 364 28.08 -25.17 4.53
C SER A 364 28.71 -23.93 5.13
N TRP A 365 28.51 -22.76 4.55
CA TRP A 365 28.99 -21.48 5.10
C TRP A 365 28.15 -20.97 6.28
N CYS A 366 26.99 -21.58 6.56
CA CYS A 366 26.21 -21.24 7.77
C CYS A 366 26.95 -21.73 9.02
N GLU A 367 27.12 -20.83 10.01
CA GLU A 367 27.70 -21.22 11.31
C GLU A 367 26.65 -21.80 12.25
N TYR A 368 25.44 -21.28 12.19
CA TYR A 368 24.36 -21.73 13.06
C TYR A 368 23.79 -23.07 12.61
N ASN A 369 23.48 -23.94 13.55
CA ASN A 369 22.89 -25.25 13.24
C ASN A 369 21.39 -25.14 12.94
N TYR A 370 21.07 -24.65 11.72
CA TYR A 370 19.68 -24.50 11.28
C TYR A 370 18.96 -25.84 11.09
N LYS A 371 19.69 -26.95 10.84
CA LYS A 371 19.09 -28.26 10.74
C LYS A 371 18.40 -28.66 12.04
N ALA A 372 19.10 -28.56 13.16
CA ALA A 372 18.51 -28.83 14.48
C ALA A 372 17.34 -27.88 14.82
N LEU A 373 17.44 -26.61 14.43
CA LEU A 373 16.35 -25.64 14.62
C LEU A 373 15.11 -26.06 13.81
N LEU A 374 15.26 -26.36 12.53
CA LEU A 374 14.16 -26.72 11.64
C LEU A 374 13.49 -28.03 12.10
N GLU A 375 14.27 -29.03 12.49
CA GLU A 375 13.76 -30.28 13.07
C GLU A 375 12.94 -30.02 14.33
N SER A 376 13.44 -29.18 15.24
CA SER A 376 12.76 -28.82 16.48
C SER A 376 11.44 -28.06 16.27
N GLU A 377 11.37 -27.25 15.22
CA GLU A 377 10.20 -26.41 14.86
C GLU A 377 9.25 -27.11 13.85
N GLY A 378 9.62 -28.29 13.36
CA GLY A 378 8.84 -29.03 12.34
C GLY A 378 8.79 -28.31 10.99
N LEU A 379 9.88 -27.62 10.62
CA LEU A 379 10.00 -26.86 9.38
C LEU A 379 10.86 -27.59 8.37
N GLU A 380 10.50 -27.49 7.09
CA GLU A 380 11.23 -28.11 5.97
C GLU A 380 12.28 -27.18 5.34
N SER A 381 12.22 -25.89 5.61
CA SER A 381 13.11 -24.88 5.01
C SER A 381 13.21 -23.62 5.84
N ILE A 382 14.30 -22.87 5.65
CA ILE A 382 14.53 -21.55 6.24
C ILE A 382 14.84 -20.52 5.14
N SER A 383 14.28 -19.32 5.24
CA SER A 383 14.65 -18.18 4.39
C SER A 383 15.73 -17.33 5.06
N VAL A 384 16.53 -16.66 4.25
CA VAL A 384 17.68 -15.86 4.71
C VAL A 384 17.28 -14.82 5.74
N ASP A 385 16.09 -14.19 5.59
CA ASP A 385 15.57 -13.22 6.57
C ASP A 385 15.24 -13.79 7.95
N LYS A 386 15.31 -15.11 8.11
CA LYS A 386 15.15 -15.84 9.38
C LYS A 386 16.46 -16.37 9.95
N MET A 387 17.56 -16.25 9.22
CA MET A 387 18.88 -16.62 9.69
C MET A 387 19.43 -15.59 10.68
N ASN A 388 20.47 -15.91 11.42
CA ASN A 388 21.18 -14.95 12.25
C ASN A 388 21.87 -13.87 11.38
N LEU A 389 22.24 -12.75 11.99
CA LEU A 389 22.79 -11.61 11.23
C LEU A 389 24.14 -11.93 10.59
N ASN A 390 24.99 -12.76 11.24
CA ASN A 390 26.29 -13.12 10.71
C ASN A 390 26.15 -13.99 9.46
N ASP A 391 25.24 -14.97 9.47
CA ASP A 391 25.01 -15.82 8.30
C ASP A 391 24.39 -15.05 7.14
N ARG A 392 23.65 -13.94 7.39
CA ARG A 392 23.21 -13.05 6.31
C ARG A 392 24.38 -12.28 5.68
N VAL A 393 25.38 -11.88 6.47
CA VAL A 393 26.61 -11.28 5.93
C VAL A 393 27.35 -12.30 5.07
N ARG A 394 27.48 -13.54 5.55
CA ARG A 394 28.10 -14.62 4.77
C ARG A 394 27.34 -14.98 3.50
N TRP A 395 26.01 -14.86 3.53
CA TRP A 395 25.25 -15.00 2.31
C TRP A 395 25.75 -14.03 1.23
N LEU A 396 25.97 -12.77 1.58
CA LEU A 396 26.52 -11.80 0.65
C LEU A 396 27.93 -12.20 0.19
N GLU A 397 28.82 -12.57 1.12
CA GLU A 397 30.19 -12.95 0.80
C GLU A 397 30.24 -14.10 -0.22
N ASN A 398 29.33 -15.07 -0.09
CA ASN A 398 29.24 -16.22 -1.00
C ASN A 398 28.49 -15.93 -2.31
N ASN A 399 27.80 -14.80 -2.42
CA ASN A 399 27.03 -14.40 -3.60
C ASN A 399 27.49 -13.06 -4.17
N TYR A 400 28.68 -12.58 -3.78
CA TYR A 400 29.16 -11.24 -4.09
C TYR A 400 29.27 -10.99 -5.60
N ASP A 401 29.81 -11.95 -6.35
CA ASP A 401 29.94 -11.85 -7.81
C ASP A 401 28.58 -11.71 -8.48
N MET A 402 27.59 -12.51 -8.09
CA MET A 402 26.21 -12.41 -8.60
C MET A 402 25.59 -11.05 -8.31
N VAL A 403 25.88 -10.47 -7.12
CA VAL A 403 25.40 -9.13 -6.77
C VAL A 403 26.01 -8.08 -7.67
N LEU A 404 27.32 -8.11 -7.92
CA LEU A 404 28.00 -7.17 -8.82
C LEU A 404 27.52 -7.32 -10.27
N GLU A 405 27.39 -8.55 -10.75
CA GLU A 405 26.86 -8.84 -12.10
C GLU A 405 25.44 -8.28 -12.29
N THR A 406 24.60 -8.38 -11.26
CA THR A 406 23.24 -7.81 -11.30
C THR A 406 23.26 -6.30 -11.58
N ALA A 407 24.17 -5.56 -10.92
CA ALA A 407 24.32 -4.12 -11.13
C ALA A 407 24.89 -3.81 -12.51
N LEU A 408 25.90 -4.56 -12.97
CA LEU A 408 26.56 -4.37 -14.26
C LEU A 408 25.62 -4.65 -15.44
N ASN A 409 24.77 -5.67 -15.33
CA ASN A 409 23.83 -6.04 -16.39
C ASN A 409 22.62 -5.10 -16.49
N GLY A 410 22.31 -4.34 -15.42
CA GLY A 410 21.16 -3.43 -15.41
C GLY A 410 19.81 -4.15 -15.42
N GLU A 411 19.74 -5.40 -14.97
CA GLU A 411 18.55 -6.24 -15.03
C GLU A 411 18.02 -6.58 -13.63
N PHE A 412 16.70 -6.75 -13.51
CA PHE A 412 16.04 -7.16 -12.27
C PHE A 412 15.95 -8.68 -12.21
N ILE A 413 16.72 -9.29 -11.33
CA ILE A 413 16.69 -10.74 -11.12
C ILE A 413 15.49 -11.15 -10.25
N LYS A 414 15.01 -12.36 -10.46
CA LYS A 414 13.86 -12.89 -9.71
C LYS A 414 14.26 -13.20 -8.26
N CYS A 415 13.80 -12.38 -7.33
CA CYS A 415 13.98 -12.55 -5.89
C CYS A 415 12.77 -11.96 -5.13
N GLU A 416 12.82 -11.84 -3.81
CA GLU A 416 11.68 -11.33 -3.05
C GLU A 416 11.40 -9.85 -3.32
N LYS A 417 12.48 -9.01 -3.41
CA LYS A 417 12.40 -7.57 -3.66
C LYS A 417 13.39 -7.17 -4.75
N PRO A 418 13.08 -7.47 -6.02
CA PRO A 418 14.03 -7.31 -7.14
C PRO A 418 14.58 -5.89 -7.31
N ILE A 419 13.76 -4.88 -7.07
CA ILE A 419 14.13 -3.49 -7.32
C ILE A 419 15.01 -2.94 -6.19
N VAL A 420 14.65 -3.23 -4.95
CA VAL A 420 15.48 -2.89 -3.78
C VAL A 420 16.78 -3.68 -3.81
N PHE A 421 16.76 -4.95 -4.22
CA PHE A 421 17.97 -5.75 -4.39
C PHE A 421 18.91 -5.14 -5.44
N TYR A 422 18.37 -4.71 -6.59
CA TYR A 422 19.15 -4.01 -7.61
C TYR A 422 19.76 -2.70 -7.08
N ALA A 423 19.00 -1.93 -6.28
CA ALA A 423 19.55 -0.74 -5.63
C ALA A 423 20.72 -1.07 -4.69
N CYS A 424 20.62 -2.16 -3.93
CA CYS A 424 21.74 -2.66 -3.10
C CYS A 424 22.94 -3.09 -3.95
N ALA A 425 22.69 -3.76 -5.09
CA ALA A 425 23.74 -4.19 -6.01
C ALA A 425 24.51 -3.00 -6.59
N CYS A 426 23.83 -1.92 -6.93
CA CYS A 426 24.47 -0.68 -7.38
C CYS A 426 25.36 -0.05 -6.28
N GLU A 427 24.95 -0.07 -5.01
CA GLU A 427 25.79 0.38 -3.89
C GLU A 427 27.04 -0.49 -3.72
N TRP A 428 26.89 -1.82 -3.89
CA TRP A 428 28.04 -2.74 -3.85
C TRP A 428 28.98 -2.54 -5.02
N LEU A 429 28.47 -2.23 -6.22
CA LEU A 429 29.31 -1.90 -7.36
C LEU A 429 30.10 -0.60 -7.11
N ALA A 430 29.46 0.43 -6.54
CA ALA A 430 30.13 1.66 -6.14
C ALA A 430 31.20 1.40 -5.07
N TRP A 431 30.90 0.57 -4.06
CA TRP A 431 31.88 0.15 -3.05
C TRP A 431 33.07 -0.58 -3.65
N ASN A 432 32.83 -1.52 -4.57
CA ASN A 432 33.88 -2.31 -5.21
C ASN A 432 34.77 -1.48 -6.17
N SER A 433 34.22 -0.39 -6.69
CA SER A 433 34.92 0.51 -7.63
C SER A 433 35.65 1.67 -6.95
N CYS A 434 35.52 1.79 -5.62
CA CYS A 434 36.14 2.85 -4.84
C CYS A 434 37.64 2.59 -4.67
N GLU A 435 38.46 3.61 -4.88
CA GLU A 435 39.92 3.50 -4.67
C GLU A 435 40.28 3.50 -3.17
N GLU A 436 41.45 2.95 -2.83
CA GLU A 436 41.92 2.90 -1.46
C GLU A 436 42.07 4.32 -0.87
N GLY A 437 41.34 4.61 0.19
CA GLY A 437 41.34 5.92 0.86
C GLY A 437 40.21 6.85 0.45
N GLU A 438 39.36 6.48 -0.51
CA GLU A 438 38.12 7.19 -0.83
C GLU A 438 36.95 6.71 0.05
N GLU A 439 36.02 7.61 0.31
CA GLU A 439 34.80 7.29 1.05
C GLU A 439 33.63 7.09 0.09
N VAL A 440 32.99 5.94 0.15
CA VAL A 440 31.70 5.72 -0.54
C VAL A 440 30.58 6.39 0.26
N ILE A 441 29.88 7.32 -0.38
CA ILE A 441 28.72 8.00 0.20
C ILE A 441 27.47 7.23 -0.20
N SER A 442 26.85 6.56 0.76
CA SER A 442 25.58 5.84 0.54
C SER A 442 24.38 6.74 0.76
N HIS A 443 23.43 6.64 -0.15
CA HIS A 443 22.12 7.26 -0.09
C HIS A 443 21.01 6.22 0.13
N LEU A 444 21.33 4.94 0.21
CA LEU A 444 20.37 3.84 0.25
C LEU A 444 19.64 3.77 1.60
N PRO A 445 18.29 3.80 1.63
CA PRO A 445 17.53 3.58 2.84
C PRO A 445 17.53 2.10 3.24
N ILE A 446 17.92 1.78 4.47
CA ILE A 446 17.82 0.44 5.03
C ILE A 446 16.62 0.41 5.99
N PRO A 447 15.51 -0.27 5.64
CA PRO A 447 14.34 -0.32 6.48
C PRO A 447 14.53 -1.27 7.66
N ILE A 448 14.06 -0.84 8.83
CA ILE A 448 13.99 -1.65 10.04
C ILE A 448 12.51 -1.78 10.41
N ASP A 449 12.05 -3.00 10.67
CA ASP A 449 10.66 -3.28 11.03
C ASP A 449 10.56 -4.07 12.34
N GLY A 450 9.43 -3.93 13.03
CA GLY A 450 9.12 -4.66 14.25
C GLY A 450 8.48 -6.02 13.97
N MET A 451 8.70 -6.95 14.88
CA MET A 451 8.08 -8.28 14.84
C MET A 451 6.77 -8.26 15.64
N CYS A 452 5.63 -8.04 15.00
CA CYS A 452 4.31 -8.01 15.64
C CYS A 452 4.17 -6.93 16.74
N ASN A 453 4.17 -5.65 16.32
CA ASN A 453 4.19 -4.48 17.22
C ASN A 453 3.18 -4.52 18.37
N GLY A 454 1.94 -5.00 18.14
CA GLY A 454 0.93 -5.11 19.19
C GLY A 454 1.40 -6.01 20.34
N ILE A 455 1.98 -7.16 20.03
CA ILE A 455 2.50 -8.08 21.04
C ILE A 455 3.79 -7.54 21.67
N GLN A 456 4.67 -6.86 20.89
CA GLN A 456 5.83 -6.18 21.47
C GLN A 456 5.42 -5.18 22.55
N HIS A 457 4.43 -4.32 22.27
CA HIS A 457 3.94 -3.36 23.26
C HIS A 457 3.33 -4.05 24.48
N SER A 458 2.50 -5.09 24.28
CA SER A 458 1.90 -5.84 25.39
C SER A 458 2.94 -6.52 26.26
N ALA A 459 3.92 -7.20 25.66
CA ALA A 459 5.01 -7.86 26.37
C ALA A 459 5.87 -6.87 27.16
N ALA A 460 6.19 -5.71 26.56
CA ALA A 460 6.94 -4.66 27.24
C ALA A 460 6.18 -4.09 28.45
N MET A 461 4.89 -3.79 28.30
CA MET A 461 4.05 -3.24 29.37
C MET A 461 3.83 -4.26 30.50
N SER A 462 3.64 -5.55 30.18
CA SER A 462 3.46 -6.60 31.17
C SER A 462 4.76 -7.13 31.76
N LYS A 463 5.93 -6.69 31.22
CA LYS A 463 7.26 -7.21 31.55
C LYS A 463 7.38 -8.73 31.33
N ASP A 464 6.69 -9.23 30.31
CA ASP A 464 6.71 -10.65 29.94
C ASP A 464 7.96 -10.93 29.09
N ALA A 465 9.00 -11.46 29.74
CA ALA A 465 10.29 -11.76 29.10
C ALA A 465 10.17 -12.89 28.06
N ILE A 466 9.28 -13.86 28.26
CA ILE A 466 9.09 -15.01 27.38
C ILE A 466 8.47 -14.53 26.07
N THR A 467 7.33 -13.86 26.13
CA THR A 467 6.71 -13.27 24.93
C THR A 467 7.61 -12.21 24.30
N GLY A 468 8.33 -11.44 25.11
CA GLY A 468 9.31 -10.44 24.65
C GLY A 468 10.42 -11.05 23.80
N ALA A 469 10.95 -12.21 24.16
CA ALA A 469 11.92 -12.94 23.35
C ALA A 469 11.33 -13.43 22.02
N MET A 470 10.07 -13.91 22.02
CA MET A 470 9.39 -14.37 20.80
C MET A 470 9.14 -13.26 19.78
N VAL A 471 9.10 -12.00 20.21
CA VAL A 471 8.86 -10.83 19.35
C VAL A 471 10.07 -9.92 19.21
N GLY A 472 11.27 -10.41 19.56
CA GLY A 472 12.53 -9.71 19.33
C GLY A 472 12.77 -8.48 20.23
N LEU A 473 12.17 -8.42 21.42
CA LEU A 473 12.49 -7.38 22.42
C LEU A 473 13.76 -7.69 23.20
N THR A 474 14.17 -8.94 23.23
CA THR A 474 15.43 -9.39 23.83
C THR A 474 16.30 -10.06 22.78
N LYS A 475 17.63 -10.01 23.00
CA LYS A 475 18.60 -10.61 22.09
C LYS A 475 18.43 -12.13 22.07
N THR A 476 18.37 -12.69 20.86
CA THR A 476 18.36 -14.13 20.59
C THR A 476 19.38 -14.44 19.50
N ASP A 477 19.91 -15.65 19.45
CA ASP A 477 20.92 -16.06 18.47
C ASP A 477 20.35 -16.08 17.04
N VAL A 478 19.08 -16.45 16.90
CA VAL A 478 18.31 -16.37 15.65
C VAL A 478 17.00 -15.65 15.92
N PRO A 479 16.42 -14.99 14.92
CA PRO A 479 15.09 -14.39 15.05
C PRO A 479 14.05 -15.43 15.42
N CYS A 480 13.39 -15.24 16.56
CA CYS A 480 12.26 -16.09 16.94
C CYS A 480 11.04 -15.76 16.08
N ASP A 481 10.32 -16.77 15.61
CA ASP A 481 9.08 -16.58 14.85
C ASP A 481 7.87 -16.97 15.71
N LEU A 482 7.25 -15.95 16.32
CA LEU A 482 6.04 -16.12 17.10
C LEU A 482 4.94 -16.89 16.36
N TYR A 483 4.80 -16.64 15.06
CA TYR A 483 3.74 -17.27 14.26
C TYR A 483 3.96 -18.78 14.08
N ILE A 484 5.22 -19.23 14.09
CA ILE A 484 5.57 -20.64 14.11
C ILE A 484 5.22 -21.26 15.47
N LYS A 485 5.49 -20.58 16.58
CA LYS A 485 5.12 -21.06 17.91
C LYS A 485 3.59 -21.26 18.04
N VAL A 486 2.82 -20.30 17.52
CA VAL A 486 1.35 -20.42 17.47
C VAL A 486 0.92 -21.53 16.51
N ALA A 487 1.59 -21.70 15.37
CA ALA A 487 1.28 -22.78 14.44
C ALA A 487 1.55 -24.16 15.05
N LYS A 488 2.65 -24.31 15.79
CA LYS A 488 3.01 -25.55 16.50
C LYS A 488 1.99 -25.87 17.59
N GLU A 489 1.65 -24.92 18.43
CA GLU A 489 0.61 -25.09 19.46
C GLU A 489 -0.73 -25.50 18.83
N LEU A 490 -1.09 -24.90 17.68
CA LEU A 490 -2.30 -25.30 16.94
C LEU A 490 -2.19 -26.74 16.42
N VAL A 491 -1.06 -27.15 15.85
CA VAL A 491 -0.85 -28.50 15.31
C VAL A 491 -0.93 -29.55 16.40
N ASP A 492 -0.34 -29.29 17.56
CA ASP A 492 -0.38 -30.19 18.72
C ASP A 492 -1.79 -30.36 19.28
N ASN A 493 -2.71 -29.42 18.98
CA ASN A 493 -4.10 -29.41 19.45
C ASN A 493 -5.11 -29.32 18.29
N LEU A 494 -4.76 -29.81 17.08
CA LEU A 494 -5.68 -29.82 15.93
C LEU A 494 -6.88 -30.71 16.19
N PRO A 495 -8.09 -30.24 15.82
CA PRO A 495 -9.27 -31.08 15.82
C PRO A 495 -9.12 -32.31 14.91
N ASP A 496 -9.61 -33.48 15.33
CA ASP A 496 -9.53 -34.74 14.59
C ASP A 496 -10.04 -34.63 13.14
N TRP A 497 -11.09 -33.83 12.92
CA TRP A 497 -11.66 -33.61 11.58
C TRP A 497 -10.73 -32.84 10.62
N PHE A 498 -9.75 -32.09 11.16
CA PHE A 498 -8.81 -31.27 10.35
C PHE A 498 -7.47 -31.98 10.13
N THR A 499 -7.04 -32.82 11.05
CA THR A 499 -5.76 -33.56 11.05
C THR A 499 -5.50 -34.35 9.77
N PRO A 500 -6.51 -35.02 9.11
CA PRO A 500 -6.27 -35.80 7.90
C PRO A 500 -5.72 -35.02 6.71
N ARG A 501 -5.82 -33.68 6.72
CA ARG A 501 -5.33 -32.81 5.62
C ARG A 501 -3.82 -32.73 5.52
N LYS A 502 -3.07 -33.13 6.56
CA LYS A 502 -1.60 -33.18 6.60
C LYS A 502 -0.93 -31.92 6.02
N ILE A 503 -1.35 -30.76 6.52
CA ILE A 503 -0.87 -29.46 6.03
C ILE A 503 0.52 -29.19 6.64
N PRO A 504 1.55 -28.90 5.81
CA PRO A 504 2.88 -28.55 6.31
C PRO A 504 2.87 -27.34 7.24
N MET A 505 3.71 -27.32 8.25
CA MET A 505 3.82 -26.26 9.26
C MET A 505 3.95 -24.86 8.63
N LYS A 506 4.77 -24.72 7.59
CA LYS A 506 4.95 -23.48 6.83
C LYS A 506 3.63 -22.95 6.24
N HIS A 507 2.75 -23.85 5.77
CA HIS A 507 1.45 -23.45 5.20
C HIS A 507 0.43 -23.13 6.29
N ILE A 508 0.45 -23.86 7.42
CA ILE A 508 -0.35 -23.50 8.61
C ILE A 508 0.03 -22.10 9.10
N ARG A 509 1.33 -21.84 9.23
CA ARG A 509 1.82 -20.51 9.58
C ARG A 509 1.32 -19.45 8.61
N LYS A 510 1.47 -19.65 7.31
CA LYS A 510 1.20 -18.65 6.28
C LYS A 510 -0.29 -18.39 6.08
N GLY A 511 -1.09 -19.44 5.97
CA GLY A 511 -2.52 -19.34 5.63
C GLY A 511 -3.45 -19.28 6.83
N ILE A 512 -3.03 -19.79 8.00
CA ILE A 512 -3.93 -19.97 9.14
C ILE A 512 -3.55 -19.07 10.32
N THR A 513 -2.30 -19.13 10.81
CA THR A 513 -1.96 -18.51 12.09
C THR A 513 -1.41 -17.10 12.00
N LYS A 514 -0.64 -16.73 10.96
CA LYS A 514 0.08 -15.45 10.89
C LYS A 514 -0.84 -14.25 11.01
N ARG A 515 -1.81 -14.11 10.11
CA ARG A 515 -2.73 -12.96 10.10
C ARG A 515 -3.69 -12.99 11.30
N ALA A 516 -4.15 -14.18 11.69
CA ALA A 516 -4.97 -14.36 12.88
C ALA A 516 -4.28 -13.82 14.14
N THR A 517 -3.01 -14.17 14.35
CA THR A 517 -2.20 -13.68 15.47
C THR A 517 -2.03 -12.16 15.41
N MET A 518 -1.75 -11.60 14.24
CA MET A 518 -1.61 -10.15 14.06
C MET A 518 -2.87 -9.37 14.41
N VAL A 519 -4.05 -9.84 13.96
CA VAL A 519 -5.31 -9.10 14.15
C VAL A 519 -5.96 -9.35 15.51
N ARG A 520 -5.62 -10.45 16.18
CA ARG A 520 -6.15 -10.77 17.51
C ARG A 520 -5.84 -9.68 18.54
N GLN A 521 -4.69 -9.04 18.43
CA GLN A 521 -4.27 -7.90 19.27
C GLN A 521 -5.23 -6.70 19.19
N TYR A 522 -5.96 -6.59 18.08
CA TYR A 522 -6.95 -5.54 17.83
C TYR A 522 -8.37 -6.04 18.11
N ALA A 523 -8.53 -7.01 19.03
CA ALA A 523 -9.78 -7.60 19.45
C ALA A 523 -10.61 -8.26 18.32
N ALA A 524 -9.94 -8.78 17.28
CA ALA A 524 -10.62 -9.53 16.22
C ALA A 524 -11.29 -10.79 16.82
N GLY A 525 -12.60 -10.93 16.59
CA GLY A 525 -13.39 -12.09 16.99
C GLY A 525 -13.27 -13.26 16.00
N THR A 526 -13.91 -14.37 16.33
CA THR A 526 -13.87 -15.62 15.53
C THR A 526 -14.27 -15.42 14.08
N SER A 527 -15.34 -14.68 13.79
CA SER A 527 -15.79 -14.42 12.42
C SER A 527 -14.73 -13.69 11.57
N ARG A 528 -14.11 -12.63 12.12
CA ARG A 528 -13.08 -11.89 11.40
C ARG A 528 -11.81 -12.70 11.19
N ILE A 529 -11.44 -13.53 12.15
CA ILE A 529 -10.31 -14.45 12.03
C ILE A 529 -10.58 -15.50 10.95
N ALA A 530 -11.79 -16.08 10.92
CA ALA A 530 -12.19 -17.02 9.89
C ALA A 530 -12.15 -16.41 8.47
N ASP A 531 -12.70 -15.20 8.31
CA ASP A 531 -12.65 -14.47 7.03
C ASP A 531 -11.21 -14.25 6.56
N ASN A 532 -10.31 -13.82 7.46
CA ASN A 532 -8.90 -13.60 7.14
C ASN A 532 -8.18 -14.90 6.78
N MET A 533 -8.42 -15.98 7.54
CA MET A 533 -7.84 -17.30 7.25
C MET A 533 -8.27 -17.83 5.89
N TYR A 534 -9.56 -17.72 5.57
CA TYR A 534 -10.06 -18.14 4.27
C TYR A 534 -9.44 -17.33 3.11
N GLU A 535 -9.36 -16.01 3.26
CA GLU A 535 -8.73 -15.14 2.25
C GLU A 535 -7.24 -15.49 2.05
N ASP A 536 -6.50 -15.72 3.12
CA ASP A 536 -5.09 -16.08 3.05
C ASP A 536 -4.90 -17.48 2.43
N CYS A 537 -5.68 -18.48 2.87
CA CYS A 537 -5.68 -19.83 2.27
C CYS A 537 -6.03 -19.79 0.77
N TYR A 538 -6.99 -18.96 0.39
CA TYR A 538 -7.37 -18.79 -1.01
C TYR A 538 -6.23 -18.16 -1.83
N THR A 539 -5.65 -17.08 -1.34
CA THR A 539 -4.56 -16.36 -2.03
C THR A 539 -3.35 -17.24 -2.25
N GLU A 540 -3.05 -18.13 -1.32
CA GLU A 540 -1.96 -19.10 -1.38
C GLU A 540 -2.30 -20.39 -2.15
N GLY A 541 -3.54 -20.52 -2.63
CA GLY A 541 -4.01 -21.74 -3.29
C GLY A 541 -4.25 -22.94 -2.35
N PHE A 542 -4.24 -22.71 -1.03
CA PHE A 542 -4.41 -23.78 -0.03
C PHE A 542 -5.85 -24.30 0.04
N THR A 543 -6.83 -23.48 -0.33
CA THR A 543 -8.23 -23.88 -0.42
C THR A 543 -8.41 -25.06 -1.37
N SER A 544 -7.82 -25.01 -2.56
CA SER A 544 -7.86 -26.10 -3.54
C SER A 544 -6.92 -27.26 -3.17
N LYS A 545 -5.72 -26.94 -2.65
CA LYS A 545 -4.70 -27.94 -2.35
C LYS A 545 -5.05 -28.85 -1.18
N TYR A 546 -5.69 -28.29 -0.15
CA TYR A 546 -6.00 -29.00 1.10
C TYR A 546 -7.49 -29.13 1.37
N ASP A 547 -8.34 -28.80 0.41
CA ASP A 547 -9.80 -28.80 0.53
C ASP A 547 -10.28 -28.02 1.77
N ILE A 548 -9.79 -26.76 1.90
CA ILE A 548 -10.16 -25.86 3.01
C ILE A 548 -11.24 -24.90 2.51
N ASP A 549 -12.38 -24.91 3.17
CA ASP A 549 -13.47 -23.99 2.88
C ASP A 549 -13.71 -22.96 4.01
N MET A 550 -14.68 -22.10 3.81
CA MET A 550 -15.04 -21.07 4.81
C MET A 550 -15.61 -21.65 6.10
N PHE A 551 -16.30 -22.81 5.99
CA PHE A 551 -16.85 -23.51 7.15
C PHE A 551 -15.73 -24.09 8.02
N ASP A 552 -14.72 -24.70 7.39
CA ASP A 552 -13.51 -25.16 8.08
C ASP A 552 -12.81 -24.02 8.82
N CYS A 553 -12.62 -22.86 8.14
CA CYS A 553 -12.03 -21.67 8.75
C CYS A 553 -12.85 -21.16 9.94
N THR A 554 -14.19 -21.24 9.85
CA THR A 554 -15.08 -20.82 10.95
C THR A 554 -14.93 -21.74 12.17
N LEU A 555 -14.89 -23.04 11.97
CA LEU A 555 -14.68 -24.00 13.06
C LEU A 555 -13.29 -23.89 13.67
N LEU A 556 -12.25 -23.80 12.81
CA LEU A 556 -10.86 -23.74 13.22
C LEU A 556 -10.50 -22.42 13.96
N SER A 557 -11.24 -21.34 13.70
CA SER A 557 -10.97 -20.02 14.28
C SER A 557 -10.91 -20.03 15.82
N ARG A 558 -11.69 -20.88 16.47
CA ARG A 558 -11.68 -21.04 17.93
C ARG A 558 -10.39 -21.70 18.42
N SER A 559 -9.93 -22.77 17.74
CA SER A 559 -8.67 -23.45 18.06
C SER A 559 -7.48 -22.53 17.84
N VAL A 560 -7.51 -21.72 16.77
CA VAL A 560 -6.48 -20.71 16.51
C VAL A 560 -6.42 -19.66 17.64
N ILE A 561 -7.57 -19.16 18.10
CA ILE A 561 -7.61 -18.21 19.22
C ILE A 561 -7.07 -18.85 20.49
N GLN A 562 -7.40 -20.12 20.75
CA GLN A 562 -6.89 -20.84 21.88
C GLN A 562 -5.36 -20.98 21.83
N ALA A 563 -4.81 -21.40 20.67
CA ALA A 563 -3.37 -21.49 20.47
C ALA A 563 -2.66 -20.14 20.68
N ILE A 564 -3.24 -19.04 20.17
CA ILE A 564 -2.71 -17.68 20.42
C ILE A 564 -2.69 -17.36 21.92
N ASN A 565 -3.77 -17.65 22.62
CA ASN A 565 -3.87 -17.36 24.06
C ASN A 565 -2.94 -18.24 24.90
N THR A 566 -2.64 -19.48 24.48
CA THR A 566 -1.67 -20.35 25.13
C THR A 566 -0.24 -19.84 24.97
N VAL A 567 0.13 -19.44 23.73
CA VAL A 567 1.49 -18.94 23.43
C VAL A 567 1.70 -17.52 23.97
N CYS A 568 0.67 -16.68 23.95
CA CYS A 568 0.70 -15.29 24.43
C CYS A 568 -0.41 -15.09 25.50
N PRO A 569 -0.21 -15.55 26.73
CA PRO A 569 -1.28 -15.61 27.74
C PRO A 569 -1.71 -14.26 28.30
N ARG A 570 -1.04 -13.16 27.96
CA ARG A 570 -1.29 -11.80 28.51
C ARG A 570 -1.48 -10.74 27.47
#